data_4a6ca84421b56b4173b88af11e439fc4
#
_entry.id   4a6ca84421b56b4173b88af11e439fc4
#
_cell.length_a   1.000
_cell.length_b   1.000
_cell.length_c   1.000
_cell.angle_alpha   90.00
_cell.angle_beta   90.00
_cell.angle_gamma   90.00
#
_symmetry.space_group_name_H-M   'P 1'
#
loop_
_entity.id
_entity.type
_entity.pdbx_description
1 polymer ?
#
loop_
_entity_poly.entity_id
_entity_poly.type
_entity_poly.pdbx_seq_one_letter_code
_entity_poly.pdbx_strand_id
1 'polypeptide(L)'
;MNIAVCDDDLKTRGQLSGLIKDHFPEGIVRCFSGSEELLNDGKFYDICFLDIEMETVSGIELAKRIRKYQEVSPKRSIIIFVTAYSEYVEDAFDVNAFHYLLKPIKESKFREVLRRAINETRYVEEQRKKFIIIKDGDKRKKLMLDGIQYIESSDRKVIIHMDEGTAETYAKMYDLEKELGESFFRCHRGYIVNLEKVTSYSVNSIKVLNGDTIMIAEKKYTDFVRAYLKYAKNGGIVNV
;
A
#
# COMPACT_ATOMS: atom_id res chain seq x y z
N MET A 1 -2.10 2.45 -15.37
CA MET A 1 -2.77 2.82 -14.10
C MET A 1 -4.27 2.80 -14.34
N ASN A 2 -5.00 2.01 -13.54
CA ASN A 2 -6.46 1.88 -13.65
C ASN A 2 -7.12 2.85 -12.66
N ILE A 3 -8.08 3.64 -13.13
CA ILE A 3 -8.77 4.64 -12.33
C ILE A 3 -10.28 4.36 -12.39
N ALA A 4 -10.92 4.22 -11.23
CA ALA A 4 -12.36 4.13 -11.11
C ALA A 4 -12.96 5.49 -10.76
N VAL A 5 -14.10 5.81 -11.37
CA VAL A 5 -14.97 6.92 -11.01
C VAL A 5 -16.34 6.32 -10.71
N CYS A 6 -16.80 6.43 -9.47
CA CYS A 6 -18.08 5.91 -9.02
C CYS A 6 -18.93 7.05 -8.44
N ASP A 7 -20.04 7.37 -9.11
CA ASP A 7 -20.93 8.47 -8.79
C ASP A 7 -22.26 8.19 -9.51
N ASP A 8 -23.41 8.41 -8.93
CA ASP A 8 -24.70 8.16 -9.56
C ASP A 8 -25.11 9.27 -10.57
N ASP A 9 -24.51 10.48 -10.43
CA ASP A 9 -24.73 11.57 -11.39
C ASP A 9 -23.83 11.42 -12.63
N LEU A 10 -24.50 11.24 -13.79
CA LEU A 10 -23.83 11.10 -15.09
C LEU A 10 -22.95 12.33 -15.44
N LYS A 11 -23.35 13.52 -15.05
CA LYS A 11 -22.61 14.76 -15.35
C LYS A 11 -21.29 14.79 -14.57
N THR A 12 -21.35 14.46 -13.28
CA THR A 12 -20.16 14.36 -12.41
C THR A 12 -19.20 13.31 -12.94
N ARG A 13 -19.68 12.10 -13.32
CA ARG A 13 -18.84 11.08 -13.94
C ARG A 13 -18.15 11.59 -15.21
N GLY A 14 -18.91 12.24 -16.08
CA GLY A 14 -18.38 12.83 -17.32
C GLY A 14 -17.31 13.90 -17.05
N GLN A 15 -17.58 14.81 -16.10
CA GLN A 15 -16.63 15.85 -15.70
C GLN A 15 -15.34 15.24 -15.15
N LEU A 16 -15.43 14.31 -14.19
CA LEU A 16 -14.25 13.66 -13.58
C LEU A 16 -13.45 12.89 -14.63
N SER A 17 -14.12 12.10 -15.47
CA SER A 17 -13.46 11.36 -16.54
C SER A 17 -12.74 12.29 -17.55
N GLY A 18 -13.35 13.42 -17.89
CA GLY A 18 -12.75 14.45 -18.73
C GLY A 18 -11.50 15.04 -18.06
N LEU A 19 -11.62 15.53 -16.84
CA LEU A 19 -10.48 16.08 -16.09
C LEU A 19 -9.33 15.09 -15.90
N ILE A 20 -9.64 13.79 -15.67
CA ILE A 20 -8.60 12.76 -15.58
C ILE A 20 -7.89 12.62 -16.92
N LYS A 21 -8.61 12.52 -18.03
CA LYS A 21 -8.02 12.38 -19.38
C LYS A 21 -7.19 13.57 -19.79
N ASP A 22 -7.63 14.80 -19.43
CA ASP A 22 -6.91 16.04 -19.75
C ASP A 22 -5.56 16.13 -19.01
N HIS A 23 -5.51 15.65 -17.76
CA HIS A 23 -4.33 15.75 -16.91
C HIS A 23 -3.51 14.46 -16.81
N PHE A 24 -4.07 13.32 -17.23
CA PHE A 24 -3.42 12.00 -17.21
C PHE A 24 -3.94 11.11 -18.37
N PRO A 25 -3.57 11.43 -19.62
CA PRO A 25 -4.09 10.75 -20.84
C PRO A 25 -3.80 9.24 -20.88
N GLU A 26 -2.69 8.80 -20.27
CA GLU A 26 -2.32 7.38 -20.20
C GLU A 26 -3.12 6.56 -19.18
N GLY A 27 -3.97 7.21 -18.38
CA GLY A 27 -4.83 6.55 -17.40
C GLY A 27 -5.99 5.79 -18.06
N ILE A 28 -6.24 4.57 -17.61
CA ILE A 28 -7.41 3.78 -18.03
C ILE A 28 -8.54 4.10 -17.05
N VAL A 29 -9.49 4.94 -17.49
CA VAL A 29 -10.62 5.38 -16.68
C VAL A 29 -11.82 4.50 -16.94
N ARG A 30 -12.46 4.00 -15.89
CA ARG A 30 -13.77 3.35 -15.91
C ARG A 30 -14.73 4.10 -14.99
N CYS A 31 -15.94 4.31 -15.50
CA CYS A 31 -17.00 4.99 -14.76
C CYS A 31 -18.07 3.97 -14.36
N PHE A 32 -18.58 4.10 -13.15
CA PHE A 32 -19.59 3.27 -12.54
C PHE A 32 -20.72 4.14 -12.01
N SER A 33 -21.95 3.72 -12.19
CA SER A 33 -23.15 4.43 -11.75
C SER A 33 -23.51 4.14 -10.29
N GLY A 34 -22.83 3.16 -9.67
CA GLY A 34 -23.08 2.79 -8.28
C GLY A 34 -22.07 1.77 -7.76
N SER A 35 -22.10 1.61 -6.45
CA SER A 35 -21.16 0.79 -5.69
C SER A 35 -21.14 -0.70 -6.11
N GLU A 36 -22.31 -1.27 -6.37
CA GLU A 36 -22.42 -2.68 -6.76
C GLU A 36 -21.80 -2.94 -8.14
N GLU A 37 -21.95 -2.00 -9.08
CA GLU A 37 -21.34 -2.09 -10.40
C GLU A 37 -19.80 -2.14 -10.30
N LEU A 38 -19.21 -1.25 -9.46
CA LEU A 38 -17.76 -1.24 -9.23
C LEU A 38 -17.27 -2.53 -8.57
N LEU A 39 -17.97 -3.04 -7.55
CA LEU A 39 -17.59 -4.26 -6.83
C LEU A 39 -17.66 -5.49 -7.74
N ASN A 40 -18.69 -5.57 -8.60
CA ASN A 40 -18.91 -6.68 -9.52
C ASN A 40 -17.94 -6.69 -10.72
N ASP A 41 -17.28 -5.57 -11.06
CA ASP A 41 -16.28 -5.52 -12.13
C ASP A 41 -15.05 -6.42 -11.83
N GLY A 42 -14.79 -6.69 -10.55
CA GLY A 42 -13.77 -7.65 -10.09
C GLY A 42 -12.32 -7.24 -10.40
N LYS A 43 -12.10 -6.01 -10.86
CA LYS A 43 -10.75 -5.50 -11.18
C LYS A 43 -10.17 -4.66 -10.05
N PHE A 44 -8.85 -4.66 -10.00
CA PHE A 44 -8.13 -3.74 -9.13
C PHE A 44 -7.99 -2.37 -9.79
N TYR A 45 -8.31 -1.33 -9.04
CA TYR A 45 -8.14 0.07 -9.42
C TYR A 45 -7.09 0.73 -8.55
N ASP A 46 -6.12 1.38 -9.17
CA ASP A 46 -5.03 2.07 -8.47
C ASP A 46 -5.55 3.32 -7.74
N ILE A 47 -6.48 4.05 -8.37
CA ILE A 47 -7.12 5.25 -7.81
C ILE A 47 -8.63 5.10 -7.96
N CYS A 48 -9.38 5.37 -6.89
CA CYS A 48 -10.84 5.38 -6.89
C CYS A 48 -11.34 6.77 -6.48
N PHE A 49 -12.08 7.44 -7.39
CA PHE A 49 -12.88 8.61 -7.07
C PHE A 49 -14.30 8.13 -6.76
N LEU A 50 -14.77 8.37 -5.54
CA LEU A 50 -16.04 7.84 -5.04
C LEU A 50 -16.94 8.99 -4.56
N ASP A 51 -18.17 9.05 -5.05
CA ASP A 51 -19.18 9.85 -4.34
C ASP A 51 -19.58 9.13 -3.04
N ILE A 52 -19.93 9.90 -2.03
CA ILE A 52 -20.37 9.36 -0.75
C ILE A 52 -21.85 9.01 -0.79
N GLU A 53 -22.69 9.90 -1.29
CA GLU A 53 -24.12 9.66 -1.40
C GLU A 53 -24.47 9.06 -2.76
N MET A 54 -24.83 7.79 -2.74
CA MET A 54 -25.33 7.02 -3.87
C MET A 54 -26.54 6.20 -3.43
N GLU A 55 -27.48 5.93 -4.35
CA GLU A 55 -28.81 5.38 -4.05
C GLU A 55 -28.80 4.07 -3.23
N THR A 56 -27.87 3.14 -3.48
CA THR A 56 -27.93 1.79 -2.90
C THR A 56 -26.95 1.56 -1.77
N VAL A 57 -25.67 1.81 -2.01
CA VAL A 57 -24.59 1.63 -1.04
C VAL A 57 -23.74 2.90 -1.06
N SER A 58 -23.57 3.53 0.10
CA SER A 58 -22.79 4.75 0.20
C SER A 58 -21.33 4.55 -0.20
N GLY A 59 -20.65 5.61 -0.67
CA GLY A 59 -19.23 5.55 -0.99
C GLY A 59 -18.34 5.20 0.20
N ILE A 60 -18.74 5.54 1.43
CA ILE A 60 -18.03 5.14 2.64
C ILE A 60 -18.09 3.61 2.82
N GLU A 61 -19.27 3.01 2.70
CA GLU A 61 -19.44 1.57 2.79
C GLU A 61 -18.70 0.83 1.65
N LEU A 62 -18.74 1.39 0.44
CA LEU A 62 -17.95 0.91 -0.71
C LEU A 62 -16.46 0.91 -0.37
N ALA A 63 -15.96 2.01 0.19
CA ALA A 63 -14.56 2.13 0.59
C ALA A 63 -14.18 1.10 1.67
N LYS A 64 -15.05 0.85 2.67
CA LYS A 64 -14.85 -0.19 3.69
C LYS A 64 -14.75 -1.59 3.04
N ARG A 65 -15.62 -1.89 2.08
CA ARG A 65 -15.57 -3.17 1.34
C ARG A 65 -14.29 -3.28 0.51
N ILE A 66 -13.88 -2.23 -0.20
CA ILE A 66 -12.60 -2.19 -0.92
C ILE A 66 -11.44 -2.46 0.04
N ARG A 67 -11.40 -1.81 1.22
CA ARG A 67 -10.35 -2.03 2.22
C ARG A 67 -10.32 -3.47 2.73
N LYS A 68 -11.48 -4.05 3.02
CA LYS A 68 -11.60 -5.44 3.46
C LYS A 68 -11.05 -6.43 2.43
N TYR A 69 -11.35 -6.25 1.14
CA TYR A 69 -10.75 -7.08 0.07
C TYR A 69 -9.23 -6.89 -0.03
N GLN A 70 -8.71 -5.75 0.41
CA GLN A 70 -7.29 -5.42 0.35
C GLN A 70 -6.52 -5.75 1.64
N GLU A 71 -7.15 -6.29 2.68
CA GLU A 71 -6.47 -6.68 3.92
C GLU A 71 -5.36 -7.72 3.69
N VAL A 72 -5.61 -8.67 2.79
CA VAL A 72 -4.66 -9.72 2.41
C VAL A 72 -3.87 -9.39 1.13
N SER A 73 -4.15 -8.24 0.51
CA SER A 73 -3.50 -7.83 -0.73
C SER A 73 -2.32 -6.90 -0.44
N PRO A 74 -1.16 -7.10 -1.06
CA PRO A 74 -0.08 -6.13 -0.98
C PRO A 74 -0.41 -4.81 -1.71
N LYS A 75 -1.46 -4.77 -2.54
CA LYS A 75 -1.89 -3.58 -3.27
C LYS A 75 -3.05 -2.89 -2.57
N ARG A 76 -2.92 -1.57 -2.38
CA ARG A 76 -4.00 -0.73 -1.85
C ARG A 76 -4.38 0.35 -2.85
N SER A 77 -5.68 0.52 -3.08
CA SER A 77 -6.20 1.62 -3.89
C SER A 77 -6.07 2.95 -3.15
N ILE A 78 -5.73 3.98 -3.86
CA ILE A 78 -5.88 5.35 -3.38
C ILE A 78 -7.36 5.72 -3.48
N ILE A 79 -8.01 6.05 -2.37
CA ILE A 79 -9.42 6.45 -2.33
C ILE A 79 -9.50 7.96 -2.16
N ILE A 80 -10.24 8.62 -3.06
CA ILE A 80 -10.52 10.04 -3.05
C ILE A 80 -12.05 10.20 -3.09
N PHE A 81 -12.63 10.79 -2.04
CA PHE A 81 -14.04 11.10 -2.05
C PHE A 81 -14.31 12.39 -2.81
N VAL A 82 -15.41 12.40 -3.59
CA VAL A 82 -15.88 13.57 -4.34
C VAL A 82 -17.36 13.72 -4.08
N THR A 83 -17.76 14.64 -3.21
CA THR A 83 -19.12 14.74 -2.72
C THR A 83 -19.56 16.20 -2.47
N ALA A 84 -20.86 16.43 -2.39
CA ALA A 84 -21.42 17.72 -2.01
C ALA A 84 -21.38 17.99 -0.49
N TYR A 85 -21.16 16.98 0.32
CA TYR A 85 -21.32 17.00 1.77
C TYR A 85 -19.97 17.08 2.49
N SER A 86 -19.89 17.88 3.54
CA SER A 86 -18.66 18.05 4.34
C SER A 86 -18.67 17.26 5.66
N GLU A 87 -19.81 16.76 6.08
CA GLU A 87 -20.02 16.09 7.36
C GLU A 87 -19.38 14.69 7.42
N TYR A 88 -19.11 14.05 6.30
CA TYR A 88 -18.52 12.69 6.26
C TYR A 88 -16.98 12.66 6.29
N VAL A 89 -16.34 13.79 6.62
CA VAL A 89 -14.88 13.86 6.65
C VAL A 89 -14.29 12.91 7.70
N GLU A 90 -14.94 12.76 8.87
CA GLU A 90 -14.51 11.82 9.91
C GLU A 90 -14.57 10.37 9.42
N ASP A 91 -15.69 9.98 8.80
CA ASP A 91 -15.83 8.63 8.21
C ASP A 91 -14.80 8.35 7.10
N ALA A 92 -14.39 9.37 6.35
CA ALA A 92 -13.35 9.24 5.34
C ALA A 92 -11.98 8.91 5.95
N PHE A 93 -11.69 9.38 7.17
CA PHE A 93 -10.47 9.02 7.90
C PHE A 93 -10.47 7.54 8.27
N ASP A 94 -11.60 6.97 8.69
CA ASP A 94 -11.71 5.57 9.11
C ASP A 94 -11.36 4.58 7.99
N VAL A 95 -11.60 4.97 6.73
CA VAL A 95 -11.25 4.16 5.55
C VAL A 95 -9.89 4.51 4.95
N ASN A 96 -9.10 5.34 5.63
CA ASN A 96 -7.81 5.82 5.13
C ASN A 96 -7.95 6.45 3.73
N ALA A 97 -8.90 7.38 3.57
CA ALA A 97 -9.03 8.15 2.34
C ALA A 97 -7.79 9.03 2.12
N PHE A 98 -7.30 9.06 0.90
CA PHE A 98 -6.16 9.88 0.51
C PHE A 98 -6.51 11.37 0.48
N HIS A 99 -7.73 11.67 0.02
CA HIS A 99 -8.23 13.05 -0.05
C HIS A 99 -9.75 13.08 -0.10
N TYR A 100 -10.29 14.31 0.16
CA TYR A 100 -11.69 14.63 0.13
C TYR A 100 -11.88 15.89 -0.74
N LEU A 101 -12.70 15.80 -1.79
CA LEU A 101 -13.01 16.89 -2.70
C LEU A 101 -14.47 17.27 -2.60
N LEU A 102 -14.76 18.55 -2.34
CA LEU A 102 -16.12 19.04 -2.31
C LEU A 102 -16.59 19.48 -3.72
N LYS A 103 -17.82 19.10 -4.07
CA LYS A 103 -18.54 19.64 -5.23
C LYS A 103 -18.99 21.08 -4.91
N PRO A 104 -18.89 22.06 -5.85
CA PRO A 104 -18.43 21.92 -7.23
C PRO A 104 -16.89 21.76 -7.31
N ILE A 105 -16.46 20.85 -8.17
CA ILE A 105 -15.04 20.48 -8.30
C ILE A 105 -14.26 21.62 -8.94
N LYS A 106 -13.32 22.19 -8.18
CA LYS A 106 -12.37 23.18 -8.69
C LYS A 106 -11.24 22.46 -9.44
N GLU A 107 -11.09 22.70 -10.74
CA GLU A 107 -10.11 22.04 -11.59
C GLU A 107 -8.68 22.12 -11.03
N SER A 108 -8.27 23.28 -10.52
CA SER A 108 -6.94 23.48 -9.94
C SER A 108 -6.68 22.55 -8.75
N LYS A 109 -7.70 22.36 -7.87
CA LYS A 109 -7.60 21.47 -6.71
C LYS A 109 -7.63 20.00 -7.14
N PHE A 110 -8.50 19.65 -8.09
CA PHE A 110 -8.55 18.32 -8.67
C PHE A 110 -7.20 17.92 -9.26
N ARG A 111 -6.61 18.78 -10.10
CA ARG A 111 -5.28 18.55 -10.70
C ARG A 111 -4.18 18.33 -9.66
N GLU A 112 -4.16 19.12 -8.59
CA GLU A 112 -3.21 18.94 -7.48
C GLU A 112 -3.35 17.55 -6.86
N VAL A 113 -4.59 17.17 -6.51
CA VAL A 113 -4.89 15.90 -5.84
C VAL A 113 -4.60 14.71 -6.75
N LEU A 114 -5.02 14.76 -8.01
CA LEU A 114 -4.74 13.71 -9.00
C LEU A 114 -3.23 13.51 -9.17
N ARG A 115 -2.46 14.59 -9.33
CA ARG A 115 -0.99 14.51 -9.46
C ARG A 115 -0.35 13.86 -8.24
N ARG A 116 -0.78 14.21 -7.02
CA ARG A 116 -0.29 13.60 -5.78
C ARG A 116 -0.64 12.11 -5.72
N ALA A 117 -1.85 11.74 -6.08
CA ALA A 117 -2.29 10.34 -6.12
C ALA A 117 -1.48 9.50 -7.13
N ILE A 118 -1.26 10.03 -8.32
CA ILE A 118 -0.43 9.37 -9.35
C ILE A 118 1.01 9.17 -8.86
N ASN A 119 1.60 10.20 -8.26
CA ASN A 119 2.97 10.12 -7.75
C ASN A 119 3.09 9.09 -6.62
N GLU A 120 2.11 9.04 -5.71
CA GLU A 120 2.06 8.05 -4.64
C GLU A 120 1.97 6.62 -5.19
N THR A 121 1.06 6.39 -6.15
CA THR A 121 0.92 5.08 -6.80
C THR A 121 2.22 4.66 -7.49
N ARG A 122 2.85 5.56 -8.25
CA ARG A 122 4.14 5.29 -8.92
C ARG A 122 5.25 4.98 -7.93
N TYR A 123 5.36 5.76 -6.86
CA TYR A 123 6.35 5.54 -5.82
C TYR A 123 6.22 4.16 -5.19
N VAL A 124 5.00 3.76 -4.81
CA VAL A 124 4.71 2.43 -4.25
C VAL A 124 5.06 1.32 -5.25
N GLU A 125 4.71 1.49 -6.54
CA GLU A 125 5.05 0.51 -7.58
C GLU A 125 6.57 0.40 -7.84
N GLU A 126 7.29 1.51 -7.80
CA GLU A 126 8.75 1.53 -7.94
C GLU A 126 9.43 0.82 -6.77
N GLN A 127 8.96 1.04 -5.54
CA GLN A 127 9.47 0.32 -4.38
C GLN A 127 9.23 -1.19 -4.49
N ARG A 128 8.07 -1.62 -4.99
CA ARG A 128 7.72 -3.03 -5.22
C ARG A 128 8.54 -3.69 -6.31
N LYS A 129 8.98 -2.96 -7.31
CA LYS A 129 9.86 -3.48 -8.38
C LYS A 129 11.31 -3.68 -7.94
N LYS A 130 11.68 -3.27 -6.73
CA LYS A 130 13.02 -3.52 -6.20
C LYS A 130 13.24 -5.02 -6.01
N PHE A 131 14.42 -5.47 -6.36
CA PHE A 131 14.84 -6.86 -6.21
C PHE A 131 16.29 -6.92 -5.73
N ILE A 132 16.64 -8.05 -5.14
CA ILE A 132 18.03 -8.44 -4.91
C ILE A 132 18.38 -9.63 -5.80
N ILE A 133 19.65 -9.77 -6.13
CA ILE A 133 20.18 -10.96 -6.81
C ILE A 133 21.05 -11.71 -5.82
N ILE A 134 20.62 -12.89 -5.45
CA ILE A 134 21.38 -13.79 -4.58
C ILE A 134 22.10 -14.87 -5.38
N LYS A 135 23.17 -15.42 -4.80
CA LYS A 135 23.84 -16.61 -5.31
C LYS A 135 23.31 -17.83 -4.56
N ASP A 136 22.64 -18.72 -5.27
CA ASP A 136 22.10 -19.99 -4.77
C ASP A 136 22.86 -21.14 -5.45
N GLY A 137 23.90 -21.65 -4.79
CA GLY A 137 24.88 -22.55 -5.41
C GLY A 137 25.60 -21.90 -6.59
N ASP A 138 25.52 -22.49 -7.77
CA ASP A 138 26.08 -21.96 -9.02
C ASP A 138 25.11 -21.02 -9.79
N LYS A 139 23.87 -20.90 -9.31
CA LYS A 139 22.83 -20.10 -9.95
C LYS A 139 22.71 -18.72 -9.31
N ARG A 140 22.33 -17.73 -10.12
CA ARG A 140 21.89 -16.44 -9.62
C ARG A 140 20.36 -16.41 -9.63
N LYS A 141 19.76 -16.07 -8.50
CA LYS A 141 18.31 -15.99 -8.32
C LYS A 141 17.90 -14.56 -8.04
N LYS A 142 16.96 -14.04 -8.83
CA LYS A 142 16.33 -12.74 -8.59
C LYS A 142 15.19 -12.91 -7.59
N LEU A 143 15.21 -12.17 -6.49
CA LEU A 143 14.16 -12.16 -5.48
C LEU A 143 13.57 -10.75 -5.41
N MET A 144 12.24 -10.65 -5.54
CA MET A 144 11.54 -9.38 -5.40
C MET A 144 11.45 -9.03 -3.91
N LEU A 145 11.71 -7.77 -3.56
CA LEU A 145 11.74 -7.34 -2.16
C LEU A 145 10.37 -7.40 -1.48
N ASP A 146 9.30 -7.13 -2.24
CA ASP A 146 7.92 -7.22 -1.75
C ASP A 146 7.49 -8.65 -1.37
N GLY A 147 8.15 -9.68 -1.95
CA GLY A 147 7.93 -11.08 -1.60
C GLY A 147 8.72 -11.55 -0.37
N ILE A 148 9.63 -10.73 0.20
CA ILE A 148 10.46 -11.12 1.35
C ILE A 148 9.73 -10.75 2.64
N GLN A 149 9.54 -11.73 3.54
CA GLN A 149 8.98 -11.54 4.88
C GLN A 149 10.04 -11.06 5.87
N TYR A 150 11.11 -11.82 5.97
CA TYR A 150 12.26 -11.52 6.80
C TYR A 150 13.50 -12.32 6.35
N ILE A 151 14.64 -11.94 6.86
CA ILE A 151 15.93 -12.59 6.60
C ILE A 151 16.53 -13.04 7.91
N GLU A 152 17.01 -14.27 7.94
CA GLU A 152 17.60 -14.91 9.10
C GLU A 152 19.05 -15.31 8.83
N SER A 153 19.93 -15.05 9.80
CA SER A 153 21.29 -15.58 9.78
C SER A 153 21.31 -16.97 10.40
N SER A 154 21.73 -17.97 9.64
CA SER A 154 21.88 -19.36 10.08
C SER A 154 23.30 -19.84 9.78
N ASP A 155 24.12 -20.04 10.81
CA ASP A 155 25.53 -20.43 10.73
C ASP A 155 26.34 -19.52 9.77
N ARG A 156 26.75 -20.06 8.63
CA ARG A 156 27.51 -19.32 7.59
C ARG A 156 26.65 -18.81 6.46
N LYS A 157 25.34 -19.10 6.46
CA LYS A 157 24.38 -18.72 5.42
C LYS A 157 23.39 -17.72 5.94
N VAL A 158 22.68 -17.16 5.01
CA VAL A 158 21.49 -16.34 5.24
C VAL A 158 20.31 -17.05 4.60
N ILE A 159 19.23 -17.20 5.36
CA ILE A 159 17.96 -17.75 4.89
C ILE A 159 17.02 -16.58 4.67
N ILE A 160 16.47 -16.49 3.48
CA ILE A 160 15.49 -15.45 3.08
C ILE A 160 14.12 -16.12 3.07
N HIS A 161 13.27 -15.74 4.01
CA HIS A 161 11.90 -16.22 4.12
C HIS A 161 10.99 -15.34 3.26
N MET A 162 10.27 -15.98 2.33
CA MET A 162 9.42 -15.29 1.36
C MET A 162 7.94 -15.62 1.57
N ASP A 163 7.05 -14.99 0.83
CA ASP A 163 5.62 -15.30 0.83
C ASP A 163 5.40 -16.77 0.47
N GLU A 164 6.21 -17.31 -0.45
CA GLU A 164 6.22 -18.70 -0.84
C GLU A 164 7.65 -19.29 -0.74
N GLY A 165 7.88 -20.10 0.29
CA GLY A 165 9.13 -20.83 0.49
C GLY A 165 10.29 -19.97 1.01
N THR A 166 11.49 -20.52 0.85
CA THR A 166 12.76 -19.91 1.32
C THR A 166 13.81 -19.92 0.23
N ALA A 167 14.77 -19.03 0.35
CA ALA A 167 16.00 -19.06 -0.45
C ALA A 167 17.21 -18.90 0.47
N GLU A 168 18.31 -19.56 0.11
CA GLU A 168 19.55 -19.52 0.90
C GLU A 168 20.67 -18.87 0.10
N THR A 169 21.54 -18.13 0.78
CA THR A 169 22.73 -17.55 0.15
C THR A 169 23.87 -17.36 1.15
N TYR A 170 25.09 -17.30 0.65
CA TYR A 170 26.25 -16.89 1.43
C TYR A 170 26.39 -15.36 1.33
N ALA A 171 25.93 -14.64 2.35
CA ALA A 171 26.02 -13.19 2.43
C ALA A 171 26.23 -12.74 3.88
N LYS A 172 26.77 -11.54 4.07
CA LYS A 172 26.81 -10.91 5.38
C LYS A 172 25.53 -10.11 5.59
N MET A 173 24.93 -10.24 6.77
CA MET A 173 23.73 -9.49 7.16
C MET A 173 23.91 -7.96 6.99
N TYR A 174 25.12 -7.45 7.21
CA TYR A 174 25.43 -6.03 7.04
C TYR A 174 25.35 -5.57 5.58
N ASP A 175 25.80 -6.39 4.64
CA ASP A 175 25.77 -6.04 3.22
C ASP A 175 24.33 -6.07 2.70
N LEU A 176 23.56 -7.09 3.10
CA LEU A 176 22.12 -7.18 2.78
C LEU A 176 21.33 -6.01 3.35
N GLU A 177 21.59 -5.60 4.60
CA GLU A 177 20.92 -4.46 5.22
C GLU A 177 21.06 -3.18 4.38
N LYS A 178 22.21 -2.97 3.73
CA LYS A 178 22.45 -1.82 2.85
C LYS A 178 21.71 -1.91 1.52
N GLU A 179 21.61 -3.12 0.94
CA GLU A 179 20.99 -3.34 -0.36
C GLU A 179 19.45 -3.31 -0.30
N LEU A 180 18.87 -3.72 0.83
CA LEU A 180 17.43 -3.85 1.01
C LEU A 180 16.68 -2.50 1.14
N GLY A 181 17.37 -1.47 1.63
CA GLY A 181 16.82 -0.11 1.77
C GLY A 181 15.86 0.07 2.95
N GLU A 182 15.13 1.21 2.96
CA GLU A 182 14.38 1.69 4.12
C GLU A 182 13.14 0.85 4.49
N SER A 183 12.66 -0.01 3.59
CA SER A 183 11.53 -0.92 3.87
C SER A 183 11.94 -2.10 4.77
N PHE A 184 13.23 -2.25 5.06
CA PHE A 184 13.76 -3.32 5.88
C PHE A 184 14.45 -2.78 7.13
N PHE A 185 14.29 -3.47 8.23
CA PHE A 185 14.89 -3.08 9.51
C PHE A 185 15.63 -4.24 10.16
N ARG A 186 16.89 -4.03 10.54
CA ARG A 186 17.66 -5.02 11.29
C ARG A 186 17.30 -4.98 12.77
N CYS A 187 16.34 -5.80 13.16
CA CYS A 187 15.79 -5.85 14.51
C CYS A 187 16.64 -6.67 15.49
N HIS A 188 17.50 -7.56 14.98
CA HIS A 188 18.42 -8.38 15.79
C HIS A 188 19.72 -8.63 15.01
N ARG A 189 20.80 -9.07 15.70
CA ARG A 189 22.06 -9.43 15.01
C ARG A 189 21.85 -10.48 13.90
N GLY A 190 20.88 -11.36 14.09
CA GLY A 190 20.52 -12.43 13.17
C GLY A 190 19.24 -12.23 12.38
N TYR A 191 18.53 -11.09 12.52
CA TYR A 191 17.26 -10.89 11.82
C TYR A 191 17.14 -9.49 11.19
N ILE A 192 16.69 -9.48 9.93
CA ILE A 192 16.21 -8.28 9.22
C ILE A 192 14.76 -8.54 8.83
N VAL A 193 13.84 -7.66 9.24
CA VAL A 193 12.41 -7.77 8.94
C VAL A 193 12.00 -6.79 7.84
N ASN A 194 11.10 -7.21 6.97
CA ASN A 194 10.40 -6.33 6.06
C ASN A 194 9.27 -5.61 6.85
N LEU A 195 9.33 -4.29 6.95
CA LEU A 195 8.37 -3.48 7.70
C LEU A 195 6.95 -3.57 7.12
N GLU A 196 6.82 -3.81 5.81
CA GLU A 196 5.54 -4.01 5.14
C GLU A 196 4.83 -5.30 5.60
N LYS A 197 5.59 -6.30 6.03
CA LYS A 197 5.08 -7.61 6.41
C LYS A 197 4.79 -7.76 7.90
N VAL A 198 5.03 -6.71 8.70
CA VAL A 198 4.77 -6.72 10.15
C VAL A 198 3.27 -6.65 10.42
N THR A 199 2.74 -7.63 11.15
CA THR A 199 1.34 -7.69 11.58
C THR A 199 1.13 -7.22 13.01
N SER A 200 2.10 -7.53 13.89
CA SER A 200 2.11 -7.05 15.28
C SER A 200 3.52 -7.10 15.86
N TYR A 201 3.75 -6.38 16.94
CA TYR A 201 5.04 -6.39 17.63
C TYR A 201 4.89 -6.17 19.14
N SER A 202 5.88 -6.64 19.87
CA SER A 202 6.09 -6.42 21.30
C SER A 202 7.53 -6.03 21.58
N VAL A 203 7.90 -5.81 22.83
CA VAL A 203 9.28 -5.43 23.21
C VAL A 203 10.31 -6.45 22.73
N ASN A 204 9.95 -7.75 22.70
CA ASN A 204 10.87 -8.85 22.43
C ASN A 204 10.61 -9.58 21.10
N SER A 205 9.51 -9.29 20.40
CA SER A 205 9.14 -10.05 19.22
C SER A 205 8.38 -9.23 18.18
N ILE A 206 8.49 -9.66 16.92
CA ILE A 206 7.77 -9.13 15.77
C ILE A 206 7.09 -10.30 15.09
N LYS A 207 5.79 -10.20 14.83
CA LYS A 207 5.02 -11.16 14.06
C LYS A 207 4.85 -10.66 12.62
N VAL A 208 5.05 -11.54 11.65
CA VAL A 208 4.95 -11.23 10.22
C VAL A 208 3.77 -11.96 9.56
N LEU A 209 3.42 -11.57 8.33
CA LEU A 209 2.22 -12.02 7.63
C LEU A 209 2.11 -13.54 7.47
N ASN A 210 3.22 -14.25 7.26
CA ASN A 210 3.22 -15.71 7.16
C ASN A 210 3.00 -16.42 8.52
N GLY A 211 2.81 -15.67 9.61
CA GLY A 211 2.58 -16.18 10.96
C GLY A 211 3.83 -16.41 11.80
N ASP A 212 5.02 -16.30 11.24
CA ASP A 212 6.28 -16.43 11.96
C ASP A 212 6.48 -15.32 12.99
N THR A 213 7.18 -15.67 14.06
CA THR A 213 7.55 -14.72 15.12
C THR A 213 9.07 -14.66 15.23
N ILE A 214 9.64 -13.48 14.98
CA ILE A 214 11.07 -13.22 15.03
C ILE A 214 11.45 -12.39 16.25
N MET A 215 12.68 -12.57 16.71
CA MET A 215 13.17 -11.84 17.87
C MET A 215 13.60 -10.41 17.50
N ILE A 216 13.31 -9.46 18.41
CA ILE A 216 13.88 -8.13 18.40
C ILE A 216 14.83 -7.98 19.58
N ALA A 217 16.01 -7.41 19.37
CA ALA A 217 16.91 -7.09 20.46
C ALA A 217 16.36 -5.90 21.26
N GLU A 218 16.34 -5.99 22.60
CA GLU A 218 15.80 -4.97 23.50
C GLU A 218 16.32 -3.56 23.15
N LYS A 219 17.63 -3.41 22.94
CA LYS A 219 18.25 -2.13 22.53
C LYS A 219 17.83 -1.63 21.16
N LYS A 220 17.19 -2.44 20.34
CA LYS A 220 16.70 -2.10 18.99
C LYS A 220 15.21 -1.74 18.97
N TYR A 221 14.49 -1.98 20.06
CA TYR A 221 13.04 -1.80 20.10
C TYR A 221 12.61 -0.37 19.77
N THR A 222 13.21 0.63 20.43
CA THR A 222 12.87 2.05 20.20
C THR A 222 13.15 2.48 18.76
N ASP A 223 14.29 2.05 18.20
CA ASP A 223 14.63 2.35 16.81
C ASP A 223 13.69 1.65 15.81
N PHE A 224 13.30 0.41 16.12
CA PHE A 224 12.31 -0.34 15.33
C PHE A 224 10.96 0.38 15.32
N VAL A 225 10.43 0.77 16.49
CA VAL A 225 9.15 1.49 16.59
C VAL A 225 9.20 2.78 15.77
N ARG A 226 10.31 3.54 15.88
CA ARG A 226 10.50 4.77 15.09
C ARG A 226 10.50 4.49 13.58
N ALA A 227 11.23 3.46 13.13
CA ALA A 227 11.29 3.07 11.73
C ALA A 227 9.92 2.59 11.23
N TYR A 228 9.22 1.76 12.01
CA TYR A 228 7.90 1.24 11.68
C TYR A 228 6.85 2.36 11.59
N LEU A 229 6.85 3.30 12.55
CA LEU A 229 5.94 4.44 12.52
C LEU A 229 6.24 5.39 11.35
N LYS A 230 7.53 5.61 11.01
CA LYS A 230 7.91 6.37 9.81
C LYS A 230 7.39 5.68 8.54
N TYR A 231 7.56 4.36 8.45
CA TYR A 231 7.05 3.55 7.34
C TYR A 231 5.52 3.63 7.25
N ALA A 232 4.82 3.41 8.36
CA ALA A 232 3.37 3.43 8.44
C ALA A 232 2.75 4.81 8.11
N LYS A 233 3.40 5.92 8.50
CA LYS A 233 2.97 7.28 8.12
C LYS A 233 3.04 7.53 6.61
N ASN A 234 3.97 6.90 5.91
CA ASN A 234 4.08 6.98 4.45
C ASN A 234 3.05 6.09 3.73
N GLY A 235 2.45 5.11 4.42
CA GLY A 235 1.49 4.16 3.87
C GLY A 235 0.10 4.14 4.51
N GLY A 236 -0.16 4.95 5.55
CA GLY A 236 -1.46 4.95 6.24
C GLY A 236 -1.51 5.82 7.49
N ILE A 237 -2.68 5.87 8.16
CA ILE A 237 -2.88 6.58 9.42
C ILE A 237 -2.35 5.71 10.56
N VAL A 238 -1.49 6.28 11.39
CA VAL A 238 -1.04 5.68 12.64
C VAL A 238 -1.77 6.39 13.77
N ASN A 239 -2.77 5.72 14.35
CA ASN A 239 -3.31 6.10 15.66
C ASN A 239 -2.38 5.52 16.73
N VAL A 240 -1.67 6.39 17.44
CA VAL A 240 -0.85 6.06 18.61
C VAL A 240 -1.48 6.70 19.82
#